data_32e7670796d7ad3920d2f16aa2a90239
#
_entry.id   32e7670796d7ad3920d2f16aa2a90239
#
_cell.length_a   1.000
_cell.length_b   1.000
_cell.length_c   1.000
_cell.angle_alpha   90.00
_cell.angle_beta   90.00
_cell.angle_gamma   90.00
#
_symmetry.space_group_name_H-M   'P 1'
#
loop_
_entity.id
_entity.type
_entity.pdbx_description
1 polymer ?
#
loop_
_entity_poly.entity_id
_entity_poly.type
_entity_poly.pdbx_seq_one_letter_code
_entity_poly.pdbx_strand_id
1 'polypeptide(L)'
;GLPVIDIIAVFAQRIYHGMNWFRATRNHIHHRLLDLGYDHYQAVVIIYAIHAFFVVSALYLQYAFDWVVLSLYSGVCLAVFTVLVVAKNKGWKANKDGAESRIARIMAELKMNRIFSKWPLLFVKIAIPLYLLLGSLWVEHVSRDFGLAATIIAALLLFGLVFHKMQSAVYLVRMAIFGTAAFLVYLIHQYTGATQILSNVMMAYFVVLAIAIAIAVRYAPDLQFKTTPTDYLMVFMVIAASLFFQQSFYENDLGVVVVKVLIMFYGCELIINRGSRLSNGLLDFSVMASVGILGMKALMSS
;
A
#
# COMPACT_ATOMS: atom_id res chain seq x y z
N GLY A 1 6.60 -8.66 13.17
CA GLY A 1 6.92 -9.65 14.23
C GLY A 1 6.78 -11.09 13.80
N LEU A 2 5.60 -11.53 13.38
CA LEU A 2 5.35 -12.95 13.04
C LEU A 2 6.28 -13.50 11.95
N PRO A 3 6.61 -12.80 10.85
CA PRO A 3 7.55 -13.28 9.85
C PRO A 3 8.96 -13.52 10.39
N VAL A 4 9.41 -12.68 11.31
CA VAL A 4 10.77 -12.82 11.91
C VAL A 4 10.88 -14.12 12.70
N ILE A 5 9.86 -14.41 13.51
CA ILE A 5 9.83 -15.66 14.29
C ILE A 5 9.61 -16.88 13.39
N ASP A 6 8.81 -16.75 12.34
CA ASP A 6 8.62 -17.85 11.38
C ASP A 6 9.97 -18.24 10.74
N ILE A 7 10.77 -17.24 10.35
CA ILE A 7 12.14 -17.48 9.84
C ILE A 7 13.01 -18.14 10.92
N ILE A 8 13.03 -17.60 12.14
CA ILE A 8 13.81 -18.17 13.26
C ILE A 8 13.40 -19.61 13.55
N ALA A 9 12.09 -19.90 13.59
CA ALA A 9 11.57 -21.24 13.82
C ALA A 9 11.95 -22.22 12.71
N VAL A 10 11.93 -21.78 11.44
CA VAL A 10 12.39 -22.60 10.31
C VAL A 10 13.90 -22.87 10.41
N PHE A 11 14.71 -21.88 10.77
CA PHE A 11 16.15 -22.06 10.98
C PHE A 11 16.44 -22.99 12.14
N ALA A 12 15.79 -22.81 13.30
CA ALA A 12 15.95 -23.70 14.46
C ALA A 12 15.61 -25.15 14.12
N GLN A 13 14.54 -25.38 13.37
CA GLN A 13 14.14 -26.69 12.91
C GLN A 13 15.18 -27.32 11.94
N ARG A 14 15.76 -26.50 11.05
CA ARG A 14 16.84 -26.97 10.14
C ARG A 14 18.07 -27.39 10.88
N ILE A 15 18.49 -26.63 11.88
CA ILE A 15 19.63 -26.97 12.74
C ILE A 15 19.34 -28.27 13.48
N TYR A 16 18.17 -28.40 14.09
CA TYR A 16 17.80 -29.58 14.86
C TYR A 16 17.78 -30.87 14.02
N HIS A 17 17.34 -30.77 12.75
CA HIS A 17 17.26 -31.92 11.83
C HIS A 17 18.48 -32.08 10.93
N GLY A 18 19.54 -31.29 11.10
CA GLY A 18 20.75 -31.36 10.27
C GLY A 18 20.50 -31.05 8.78
N MET A 19 19.46 -30.28 8.45
CA MET A 19 19.09 -29.97 7.07
C MET A 19 19.93 -28.85 6.49
N ASN A 20 20.11 -28.88 5.15
CA ASN A 20 20.79 -27.79 4.44
C ASN A 20 20.01 -26.46 4.60
N TRP A 21 20.73 -25.40 4.97
CA TRP A 21 20.20 -24.07 5.29
C TRP A 21 19.55 -23.39 4.10
N PHE A 22 19.99 -23.67 2.89
CA PHE A 22 19.54 -23.02 1.66
C PHE A 22 18.50 -23.83 0.86
N ARG A 23 18.12 -25.02 1.34
CA ARG A 23 17.11 -25.83 0.68
C ARG A 23 15.71 -25.27 0.96
N ALA A 24 14.91 -25.06 -0.09
CA ALA A 24 13.50 -24.67 0.06
C ALA A 24 12.74 -25.73 0.85
N THR A 25 12.02 -25.31 1.90
CA THR A 25 11.18 -26.20 2.72
C THR A 25 9.78 -25.60 2.89
N ARG A 26 8.75 -26.45 3.00
CA ARG A 26 7.37 -26.05 3.26
C ARG A 26 7.06 -25.96 4.77
N ASN A 27 8.01 -25.40 5.57
CA ASN A 27 7.89 -25.37 7.02
C ASN A 27 7.40 -24.05 7.60
N HIS A 28 7.08 -23.08 6.73
CA HIS A 28 6.52 -21.79 7.15
C HIS A 28 5.13 -21.93 7.75
N ILE A 29 4.76 -21.00 8.64
CA ILE A 29 3.49 -21.00 9.37
C ILE A 29 2.28 -21.16 8.46
N HIS A 30 2.31 -20.52 7.27
CA HIS A 30 1.27 -20.66 6.25
C HIS A 30 1.08 -22.11 5.81
N HIS A 31 2.15 -22.82 5.48
CA HIS A 31 2.08 -24.22 5.07
C HIS A 31 1.63 -25.14 6.21
N ARG A 32 2.06 -24.84 7.44
CA ARG A 32 1.62 -25.62 8.64
C ARG A 32 0.11 -25.49 8.88
N LEU A 33 -0.46 -24.30 8.65
CA LEU A 33 -1.91 -24.11 8.73
C LEU A 33 -2.65 -24.90 7.63
N LEU A 34 -2.14 -24.89 6.39
CA LEU A 34 -2.70 -25.71 5.32
C LEU A 34 -2.62 -27.21 5.63
N ASP A 35 -1.50 -27.69 6.19
CA ASP A 35 -1.32 -29.09 6.61
C ASP A 35 -2.32 -29.50 7.71
N LEU A 36 -2.74 -28.54 8.56
CA LEU A 36 -3.80 -28.74 9.55
C LEU A 36 -5.22 -28.71 8.97
N GLY A 37 -5.36 -28.59 7.64
CA GLY A 37 -6.66 -28.62 6.96
C GLY A 37 -7.40 -27.28 6.92
N TYR A 38 -6.72 -26.17 7.25
CA TYR A 38 -7.27 -24.85 6.96
C TYR A 38 -7.18 -24.57 5.47
N ASP A 39 -8.18 -23.89 4.91
CA ASP A 39 -8.05 -23.38 3.55
C ASP A 39 -7.12 -22.15 3.46
N HIS A 40 -6.76 -21.76 2.24
CA HIS A 40 -5.86 -20.64 2.02
C HIS A 40 -6.35 -19.33 2.66
N TYR A 41 -7.66 -19.05 2.59
CA TYR A 41 -8.24 -17.83 3.15
C TYR A 41 -8.26 -17.84 4.68
N GLN A 42 -8.58 -18.99 5.27
CA GLN A 42 -8.51 -19.17 6.72
C GLN A 42 -7.09 -18.99 7.25
N ALA A 43 -6.10 -19.58 6.58
CA ALA A 43 -4.69 -19.42 6.94
C ALA A 43 -4.25 -17.95 6.89
N VAL A 44 -4.63 -17.23 5.85
CA VAL A 44 -4.34 -15.79 5.72
C VAL A 44 -5.04 -14.99 6.82
N VAL A 45 -6.31 -15.24 7.10
CA VAL A 45 -7.05 -14.54 8.17
C VAL A 45 -6.39 -14.76 9.54
N ILE A 46 -5.97 -15.99 9.86
CA ILE A 46 -5.28 -16.30 11.11
C ILE A 46 -3.96 -15.52 11.22
N ILE A 47 -3.15 -15.52 10.14
CA ILE A 47 -1.88 -14.79 10.11
C ILE A 47 -2.12 -13.30 10.32
N TYR A 48 -3.08 -12.70 9.61
CA TYR A 48 -3.40 -11.28 9.78
C TYR A 48 -4.00 -10.94 11.15
N ALA A 49 -4.78 -11.84 11.74
CA ALA A 49 -5.28 -11.65 13.10
C ALA A 49 -4.14 -11.57 14.13
N ILE A 50 -3.13 -12.44 14.00
CA ILE A 50 -1.94 -12.42 14.85
C ILE A 50 -1.13 -11.12 14.61
N HIS A 51 -0.98 -10.69 13.35
CA HIS A 51 -0.34 -9.41 13.05
C HIS A 51 -1.09 -8.22 13.65
N ALA A 52 -2.41 -8.17 13.50
CA ALA A 52 -3.25 -7.13 14.08
C ALA A 52 -3.12 -7.08 15.62
N PHE A 53 -3.08 -8.26 16.26
CA PHE A 53 -2.82 -8.35 17.69
C PHE A 53 -1.49 -7.71 18.08
N PHE A 54 -0.40 -7.98 17.36
CA PHE A 54 0.89 -7.37 17.64
C PHE A 54 0.90 -5.85 17.41
N VAL A 55 0.25 -5.36 16.34
CA VAL A 55 0.13 -3.93 16.08
C VAL A 55 -0.64 -3.22 17.20
N VAL A 56 -1.79 -3.78 17.60
CA VAL A 56 -2.59 -3.23 18.70
C VAL A 56 -1.82 -3.27 20.02
N SER A 57 -1.15 -4.39 20.33
CA SER A 57 -0.30 -4.50 21.53
C SER A 57 0.83 -3.47 21.54
N ALA A 58 1.47 -3.20 20.40
CA ALA A 58 2.52 -2.19 20.29
C ALA A 58 2.00 -0.79 20.59
N LEU A 59 0.77 -0.44 20.15
CA LEU A 59 0.14 0.85 20.48
C LEU A 59 -0.13 1.01 21.97
N TYR A 60 -0.56 -0.04 22.65
CA TYR A 60 -0.83 0.00 24.09
C TYR A 60 0.46 -0.05 24.93
N LEU A 61 1.48 -0.74 24.45
CA LEU A 61 2.73 -0.98 25.18
C LEU A 61 3.87 -0.03 24.76
N GLN A 62 3.58 1.03 23.99
CA GLN A 62 4.59 1.96 23.48
C GLN A 62 5.44 2.64 24.57
N TYR A 63 4.92 2.75 25.80
CA TYR A 63 5.62 3.31 26.97
C TYR A 63 5.99 2.25 28.00
N ALA A 64 5.77 0.96 27.71
CA ALA A 64 6.15 -0.12 28.61
C ALA A 64 7.65 -0.42 28.51
N PHE A 65 8.20 -1.06 29.52
CA PHE A 65 9.60 -1.50 29.47
C PHE A 65 9.82 -2.53 28.35
N ASP A 66 10.96 -2.44 27.67
CA ASP A 66 11.32 -3.29 26.53
C ASP A 66 11.21 -4.79 26.86
N TRP A 67 11.56 -5.20 28.07
CA TRP A 67 11.45 -6.60 28.50
C TRP A 67 9.99 -7.09 28.55
N VAL A 68 9.01 -6.22 28.86
CA VAL A 68 7.58 -6.58 28.86
C VAL A 68 7.11 -6.83 27.41
N VAL A 69 7.48 -5.93 26.49
CA VAL A 69 7.17 -6.06 25.07
C VAL A 69 7.80 -7.33 24.50
N LEU A 70 9.09 -7.56 24.79
CA LEU A 70 9.81 -8.74 24.33
C LEU A 70 9.22 -10.05 24.90
N SER A 71 8.84 -10.06 26.17
CA SER A 71 8.24 -11.21 26.83
C SER A 71 6.89 -11.56 26.24
N LEU A 72 6.01 -10.54 26.04
CA LEU A 72 4.71 -10.73 25.40
C LEU A 72 4.87 -11.29 23.99
N TYR A 73 5.74 -10.67 23.20
CA TYR A 73 6.00 -11.08 21.83
C TYR A 73 6.52 -12.52 21.76
N SER A 74 7.53 -12.85 22.54
CA SER A 74 8.11 -14.20 22.58
C SER A 74 7.10 -15.24 23.12
N GLY A 75 6.32 -14.89 24.13
CA GLY A 75 5.29 -15.76 24.72
C GLY A 75 4.18 -16.10 23.71
N VAL A 76 3.64 -15.09 23.00
CA VAL A 76 2.62 -15.32 21.97
C VAL A 76 3.16 -16.18 20.83
N CYS A 77 4.37 -15.91 20.39
CA CYS A 77 4.97 -16.69 19.32
C CYS A 77 5.24 -18.14 19.73
N LEU A 78 5.75 -18.35 20.94
CA LEU A 78 5.92 -19.69 21.48
C LEU A 78 4.58 -20.43 21.59
N ALA A 79 3.53 -19.76 22.06
CA ALA A 79 2.18 -20.32 22.14
C ALA A 79 1.64 -20.74 20.77
N VAL A 80 1.76 -19.86 19.75
CA VAL A 80 1.34 -20.16 18.37
C VAL A 80 2.06 -21.40 17.84
N PHE A 81 3.39 -21.47 17.95
CA PHE A 81 4.16 -22.62 17.47
C PHE A 81 3.85 -23.88 18.25
N THR A 82 3.69 -23.80 19.57
CA THR A 82 3.33 -24.95 20.41
C THR A 82 1.95 -25.50 20.00
N VAL A 83 0.96 -24.65 19.81
CA VAL A 83 -0.37 -25.05 19.34
C VAL A 83 -0.29 -25.76 17.99
N LEU A 84 0.46 -25.23 17.02
CA LEU A 84 0.63 -25.84 15.70
C LEU A 84 1.30 -27.22 15.78
N VAL A 85 2.34 -27.36 16.61
CA VAL A 85 3.04 -28.64 16.80
C VAL A 85 2.15 -29.67 17.50
N VAL A 86 1.47 -29.28 18.58
CA VAL A 86 0.56 -30.15 19.32
C VAL A 86 -0.63 -30.60 18.45
N ALA A 87 -1.21 -29.68 17.69
CA ALA A 87 -2.31 -30.00 16.77
C ALA A 87 -1.84 -31.01 15.70
N LYS A 88 -0.67 -30.81 15.12
CA LYS A 88 -0.08 -31.74 14.15
C LYS A 88 0.15 -33.14 14.77
N ASN A 89 0.76 -33.20 15.95
CA ASN A 89 1.09 -34.44 16.62
C ASN A 89 -0.17 -35.23 17.04
N LYS A 90 -1.26 -34.51 17.39
CA LYS A 90 -2.57 -35.13 17.71
C LYS A 90 -3.39 -35.51 16.48
N GLY A 91 -2.88 -35.25 15.25
CA GLY A 91 -3.63 -35.49 14.01
C GLY A 91 -4.88 -34.63 13.85
N TRP A 92 -4.93 -33.48 14.57
CA TRP A 92 -6.09 -32.60 14.50
C TRP A 92 -6.17 -31.92 13.14
N LYS A 93 -7.38 -31.86 12.57
CA LYS A 93 -7.66 -31.18 11.32
C LYS A 93 -8.85 -30.23 11.46
N ALA A 94 -8.72 -29.02 10.94
CA ALA A 94 -9.77 -28.01 10.96
C ALA A 94 -10.98 -28.40 10.09
N ASN A 95 -10.72 -28.93 8.89
CA ASN A 95 -11.74 -29.41 7.95
C ASN A 95 -11.54 -30.92 7.76
N LYS A 96 -12.36 -31.73 8.43
CA LYS A 96 -12.29 -33.21 8.30
C LYS A 96 -12.84 -33.71 6.96
N ASP A 97 -13.77 -32.98 6.34
CA ASP A 97 -14.58 -33.49 5.20
C ASP A 97 -14.19 -32.82 3.87
N GLY A 98 -13.09 -32.07 3.80
CA GLY A 98 -12.66 -31.35 2.56
C GLY A 98 -13.68 -30.31 2.07
N ALA A 99 -14.68 -29.97 2.88
CA ALA A 99 -15.69 -28.97 2.55
C ALA A 99 -15.03 -27.58 2.46
N GLU A 100 -15.28 -26.87 1.36
CA GLU A 100 -14.89 -25.46 1.26
C GLU A 100 -15.42 -24.67 2.45
N SER A 101 -14.55 -23.90 3.09
CA SER A 101 -14.96 -23.07 4.21
C SER A 101 -16.02 -22.05 3.78
N ARG A 102 -16.85 -21.64 4.73
CA ARG A 102 -17.84 -20.59 4.49
C ARG A 102 -17.17 -19.30 3.95
N ILE A 103 -15.95 -19.01 4.41
CA ILE A 103 -15.16 -17.85 3.95
C ILE A 103 -14.76 -18.01 2.48
N ALA A 104 -14.28 -19.20 2.05
CA ALA A 104 -13.91 -19.45 0.66
C ALA A 104 -15.11 -19.29 -0.27
N ARG A 105 -16.30 -19.77 0.15
CA ARG A 105 -17.56 -19.64 -0.62
C ARG A 105 -17.98 -18.18 -0.75
N ILE A 106 -17.98 -17.41 0.33
CA ILE A 106 -18.29 -15.97 0.31
C ILE A 106 -17.30 -15.23 -0.61
N MET A 107 -16.01 -15.56 -0.53
CA MET A 107 -14.99 -14.94 -1.39
C MET A 107 -15.17 -15.28 -2.87
N ALA A 108 -15.58 -16.52 -3.18
CA ALA A 108 -15.91 -16.93 -4.54
C ALA A 108 -17.14 -16.16 -5.09
N GLU A 109 -18.19 -16.02 -4.29
CA GLU A 109 -19.38 -15.23 -4.64
C GLU A 109 -19.05 -13.75 -4.86
N LEU A 110 -18.24 -13.16 -3.96
CA LEU A 110 -17.79 -11.77 -4.11
C LEU A 110 -16.95 -11.57 -5.39
N LYS A 111 -16.09 -12.54 -5.74
CA LYS A 111 -15.27 -12.50 -6.96
C LYS A 111 -16.12 -12.55 -8.23
N MET A 112 -17.22 -13.30 -8.22
CA MET A 112 -18.15 -13.37 -9.35
C MET A 112 -19.05 -12.14 -9.47
N ASN A 113 -19.20 -11.37 -8.40
CA ASN A 113 -20.06 -10.19 -8.40
C ASN A 113 -19.37 -9.01 -9.10
N ARG A 114 -19.94 -8.59 -10.24
CA ARG A 114 -19.44 -7.46 -11.05
C ARG A 114 -19.31 -6.14 -10.27
N ILE A 115 -20.11 -5.97 -9.22
CA ILE A 115 -20.09 -4.77 -8.38
C ILE A 115 -18.72 -4.63 -7.71
N PHE A 116 -18.22 -5.68 -7.06
CA PHE A 116 -16.93 -5.65 -6.38
C PHE A 116 -15.71 -5.63 -7.33
N SER A 117 -15.89 -6.04 -8.60
CA SER A 117 -14.80 -6.04 -9.59
C SER A 117 -14.70 -4.70 -10.34
N LYS A 118 -15.82 -4.08 -10.71
CA LYS A 118 -15.84 -2.91 -11.62
C LYS A 118 -15.96 -1.58 -10.89
N TRP A 119 -16.82 -1.49 -9.87
CA TRP A 119 -17.09 -0.22 -9.20
C TRP A 119 -15.90 0.38 -8.46
N PRO A 120 -15.10 -0.38 -7.68
CA PRO A 120 -13.92 0.18 -7.03
C PRO A 120 -12.90 0.71 -8.02
N LEU A 121 -12.70 -0.01 -9.13
CA LEU A 121 -11.80 0.44 -10.20
C LEU A 121 -12.31 1.73 -10.88
N LEU A 122 -13.61 1.82 -11.15
CA LEU A 122 -14.23 3.04 -11.70
C LEU A 122 -14.09 4.21 -10.74
N PHE A 123 -14.33 3.97 -9.45
CA PHE A 123 -14.14 4.99 -8.42
C PHE A 123 -12.70 5.52 -8.43
N VAL A 124 -11.69 4.65 -8.41
CA VAL A 124 -10.28 5.07 -8.44
C VAL A 124 -9.95 5.88 -9.70
N LYS A 125 -10.48 5.47 -10.87
CA LYS A 125 -10.28 6.15 -12.16
C LYS A 125 -10.86 7.56 -12.22
N ILE A 126 -11.87 7.85 -11.41
CA ILE A 126 -12.51 9.18 -11.33
C ILE A 126 -11.92 9.98 -10.15
N ALA A 127 -11.79 9.36 -8.99
CA ALA A 127 -11.39 10.01 -7.76
C ALA A 127 -9.98 10.62 -7.85
N ILE A 128 -9.01 9.90 -8.42
CA ILE A 128 -7.63 10.40 -8.53
C ILE A 128 -7.51 11.61 -9.47
N PRO A 129 -7.98 11.55 -10.74
CA PRO A 129 -7.95 12.73 -11.60
C PRO A 129 -8.69 13.93 -11.01
N LEU A 130 -9.82 13.69 -10.36
CA LEU A 130 -10.60 14.74 -9.69
C LEU A 130 -9.82 15.37 -8.53
N TYR A 131 -9.14 14.55 -7.70
CA TYR A 131 -8.29 15.03 -6.62
C TYR A 131 -7.15 15.90 -7.13
N LEU A 132 -6.49 15.49 -8.21
CA LEU A 132 -5.40 16.26 -8.81
C LEU A 132 -5.90 17.63 -9.31
N LEU A 133 -7.03 17.66 -10.02
CA LEU A 133 -7.61 18.91 -10.53
C LEU A 133 -8.09 19.82 -9.41
N LEU A 134 -8.94 19.32 -8.52
CA LEU A 134 -9.51 20.12 -7.43
C LEU A 134 -8.42 20.56 -6.45
N GLY A 135 -7.46 19.70 -6.17
CA GLY A 135 -6.33 20.01 -5.31
C GLY A 135 -5.46 21.13 -5.86
N SER A 136 -5.18 21.12 -7.16
CA SER A 136 -4.42 22.19 -7.80
C SER A 136 -5.16 23.54 -7.83
N LEU A 137 -6.49 23.51 -7.90
CA LEU A 137 -7.33 24.71 -7.79
C LEU A 137 -7.41 25.24 -6.35
N TRP A 138 -7.38 24.34 -5.37
CA TRP A 138 -7.52 24.68 -3.94
C TRP A 138 -6.28 25.38 -3.36
N VAL A 139 -5.09 24.93 -3.74
CA VAL A 139 -3.84 25.54 -3.26
C VAL A 139 -3.76 27.00 -3.70
N GLU A 140 -3.82 27.96 -2.75
CA GLU A 140 -3.87 29.39 -3.07
C GLU A 140 -2.48 29.96 -3.40
N HIS A 141 -1.47 29.63 -2.62
CA HIS A 141 -0.12 30.15 -2.79
C HIS A 141 0.87 29.02 -3.12
N VAL A 142 1.64 29.24 -4.17
CA VAL A 142 2.71 28.34 -4.60
C VAL A 142 4.01 29.13 -4.59
N SER A 143 4.99 28.71 -3.78
CA SER A 143 6.29 29.38 -3.78
C SER A 143 7.00 29.23 -5.13
N ARG A 144 7.93 30.14 -5.41
CA ARG A 144 8.67 30.17 -6.68
C ARG A 144 9.42 28.86 -6.97
N ASP A 145 10.00 28.25 -5.94
CA ASP A 145 10.73 26.99 -6.07
C ASP A 145 9.80 25.85 -6.49
N PHE A 146 8.58 25.83 -5.96
CA PHE A 146 7.55 24.86 -6.36
C PHE A 146 7.04 25.13 -7.78
N GLY A 147 7.00 26.37 -8.21
CA GLY A 147 6.69 26.72 -9.60
C GLY A 147 7.73 26.19 -10.58
N LEU A 148 9.01 26.27 -10.24
CA LEU A 148 10.09 25.68 -11.04
C LEU A 148 9.95 24.14 -11.12
N ALA A 149 9.69 23.46 -10.00
CA ALA A 149 9.44 22.04 -10.01
C ALA A 149 8.25 21.66 -10.90
N ALA A 150 7.15 22.40 -10.82
CA ALA A 150 5.97 22.21 -11.66
C ALA A 150 6.31 22.37 -13.16
N THR A 151 7.10 23.37 -13.53
CA THR A 151 7.50 23.56 -14.94
C THR A 151 8.40 22.44 -15.46
N ILE A 152 9.30 21.90 -14.62
CA ILE A 152 10.13 20.74 -14.96
C ILE A 152 9.24 19.51 -15.19
N ILE A 153 8.27 19.25 -14.30
CA ILE A 153 7.33 18.13 -14.44
C ILE A 153 6.50 18.29 -15.71
N ALA A 154 6.03 19.51 -16.02
CA ALA A 154 5.30 19.78 -17.26
C ALA A 154 6.14 19.50 -18.50
N ALA A 155 7.40 19.93 -18.50
CA ALA A 155 8.32 19.66 -19.61
C ALA A 155 8.57 18.14 -19.80
N LEU A 156 8.76 17.39 -18.72
CA LEU A 156 8.92 15.94 -18.75
C LEU A 156 7.67 15.25 -19.30
N LEU A 157 6.48 15.69 -18.88
CA LEU A 157 5.22 15.17 -19.37
C LEU A 157 5.01 15.43 -20.85
N LEU A 158 5.20 16.68 -21.28
CA LEU A 158 5.09 17.07 -22.69
C LEU A 158 6.08 16.30 -23.56
N PHE A 159 7.33 16.20 -23.14
CA PHE A 159 8.34 15.42 -23.84
C PHE A 159 7.93 13.96 -23.96
N GLY A 160 7.46 13.36 -22.85
CA GLY A 160 6.98 11.97 -22.83
C GLY A 160 5.77 11.73 -23.74
N LEU A 161 4.83 12.68 -23.82
CA LEU A 161 3.66 12.59 -24.69
C LEU A 161 4.01 12.76 -26.16
N VAL A 162 4.92 13.66 -26.52
CA VAL A 162 5.38 13.88 -27.90
C VAL A 162 6.16 12.67 -28.40
N PHE A 163 7.07 12.14 -27.59
CA PHE A 163 7.93 11.01 -27.94
C PHE A 163 7.38 9.66 -27.46
N HIS A 164 6.06 9.49 -27.37
CA HIS A 164 5.39 8.32 -26.81
C HIS A 164 5.78 6.97 -27.45
N LYS A 165 6.39 6.97 -28.66
CA LYS A 165 6.89 5.75 -29.33
C LYS A 165 8.21 5.24 -28.71
N MET A 166 8.93 6.06 -27.95
CA MET A 166 10.15 5.64 -27.28
C MET A 166 9.81 4.98 -25.92
N GLN A 167 10.43 3.85 -25.66
CA GLN A 167 10.20 3.13 -24.39
C GLN A 167 10.61 3.98 -23.16
N SER A 168 11.64 4.79 -23.28
CA SER A 168 12.07 5.76 -22.25
C SER A 168 11.02 6.84 -21.96
N ALA A 169 10.25 7.27 -22.96
CA ALA A 169 9.21 8.27 -22.79
C ALA A 169 8.08 7.80 -21.87
N VAL A 170 7.73 6.51 -21.90
CA VAL A 170 6.74 5.93 -21.00
C VAL A 170 7.15 6.08 -19.52
N TYR A 171 8.42 5.88 -19.21
CA TYR A 171 8.94 6.08 -17.85
C TYR A 171 8.89 7.54 -17.42
N LEU A 172 9.18 8.47 -18.34
CA LEU A 172 9.10 9.92 -18.04
C LEU A 172 7.67 10.36 -17.72
N VAL A 173 6.68 9.88 -18.49
CA VAL A 173 5.27 10.15 -18.20
C VAL A 173 4.89 9.60 -16.82
N ARG A 174 5.27 8.37 -16.49
CA ARG A 174 5.04 7.78 -15.16
C ARG A 174 5.69 8.62 -14.04
N MET A 175 6.94 9.00 -14.22
CA MET A 175 7.63 9.87 -13.25
C MET A 175 6.90 11.21 -13.06
N ALA A 176 6.42 11.83 -14.14
CA ALA A 176 5.65 13.06 -14.08
C ALA A 176 4.33 12.89 -13.33
N ILE A 177 3.60 11.78 -13.58
CA ILE A 177 2.35 11.46 -12.87
C ILE A 177 2.62 11.29 -11.37
N PHE A 178 3.60 10.47 -11.00
CA PHE A 178 3.93 10.23 -9.59
C PHE A 178 4.48 11.48 -8.90
N GLY A 179 5.34 12.23 -9.59
CA GLY A 179 5.87 13.51 -9.09
C GLY A 179 4.75 14.50 -8.81
N THR A 180 3.79 14.67 -9.74
CA THR A 180 2.64 15.56 -9.54
C THR A 180 1.75 15.09 -8.40
N ALA A 181 1.50 13.80 -8.28
CA ALA A 181 0.68 13.24 -7.21
C ALA A 181 1.32 13.47 -5.83
N ALA A 182 2.62 13.17 -5.68
CA ALA A 182 3.35 13.42 -4.44
C ALA A 182 3.39 14.91 -4.08
N PHE A 183 3.66 15.75 -5.06
CA PHE A 183 3.74 17.19 -4.90
C PHE A 183 2.41 17.81 -4.45
N LEU A 184 1.31 17.44 -5.10
CA LEU A 184 -0.01 17.93 -4.71
C LEU A 184 -0.45 17.43 -3.34
N VAL A 185 -0.20 16.16 -3.00
CA VAL A 185 -0.49 15.64 -1.66
C VAL A 185 0.24 16.45 -0.60
N TYR A 186 1.51 16.75 -0.82
CA TYR A 186 2.32 17.55 0.09
C TYR A 186 1.79 18.98 0.23
N LEU A 187 1.54 19.68 -0.89
CA LEU A 187 1.00 21.04 -0.86
C LEU A 187 -0.35 21.11 -0.17
N ILE A 188 -1.28 20.21 -0.53
CA ILE A 188 -2.61 20.18 0.08
C ILE A 188 -2.48 19.90 1.59
N HIS A 189 -1.59 19.03 2.01
CA HIS A 189 -1.39 18.75 3.43
C HIS A 189 -0.95 19.98 4.20
N GLN A 190 -0.02 20.76 3.68
CA GLN A 190 0.43 22.02 4.30
C GLN A 190 -0.70 23.05 4.42
N TYR A 191 -1.54 23.18 3.39
CA TYR A 191 -2.62 24.18 3.36
C TYR A 191 -3.90 23.73 4.08
N THR A 192 -4.17 22.42 4.16
CA THR A 192 -5.38 21.90 4.82
C THR A 192 -5.25 21.80 6.34
N GLY A 193 -4.05 21.93 6.89
CA GLY A 193 -3.81 21.96 8.33
C GLY A 193 -4.52 23.11 9.08
N ALA A 194 -5.00 24.12 8.32
CA ALA A 194 -5.66 25.28 8.90
C ALA A 194 -7.07 25.01 9.47
N THR A 195 -7.77 23.96 9.02
CA THR A 195 -9.12 23.61 9.51
C THR A 195 -9.26 22.11 9.78
N GLN A 196 -9.63 21.77 11.02
CA GLN A 196 -9.81 20.38 11.47
C GLN A 196 -10.85 19.61 10.60
N ILE A 197 -11.91 20.29 10.18
CA ILE A 197 -12.97 19.67 9.36
C ILE A 197 -12.39 19.21 8.01
N LEU A 198 -11.60 20.06 7.36
CA LEU A 198 -11.02 19.74 6.05
C LEU A 198 -9.99 18.62 6.15
N SER A 199 -9.18 18.64 7.21
CA SER A 199 -8.24 17.56 7.53
C SER A 199 -8.95 16.22 7.67
N ASN A 200 -10.07 16.18 8.41
CA ASN A 200 -10.87 14.96 8.60
C ASN A 200 -11.50 14.47 7.27
N VAL A 201 -12.02 15.38 6.44
CA VAL A 201 -12.58 15.03 5.12
C VAL A 201 -11.49 14.45 4.22
N MET A 202 -10.31 15.05 4.19
CA MET A 202 -9.17 14.52 3.42
C MET A 202 -8.71 13.16 3.93
N MET A 203 -8.67 12.96 5.24
CA MET A 203 -8.36 11.66 5.84
C MET A 203 -9.39 10.60 5.39
N ALA A 204 -10.69 10.91 5.52
CA ALA A 204 -11.76 10.01 5.08
C ALA A 204 -11.66 9.68 3.58
N TYR A 205 -11.36 10.67 2.74
CA TYR A 205 -11.14 10.46 1.30
C TYR A 205 -10.02 9.44 1.05
N PHE A 206 -8.85 9.60 1.68
CA PHE A 206 -7.73 8.68 1.49
C PHE A 206 -8.00 7.28 2.04
N VAL A 207 -8.74 7.15 3.15
CA VAL A 207 -9.18 5.85 3.68
C VAL A 207 -10.10 5.14 2.67
N VAL A 208 -11.10 5.83 2.16
CA VAL A 208 -12.02 5.27 1.14
C VAL A 208 -11.27 4.91 -0.14
N LEU A 209 -10.34 5.76 -0.58
CA LEU A 209 -9.51 5.49 -1.76
C LEU A 209 -8.63 4.25 -1.55
N ALA A 210 -7.99 4.10 -0.38
CA ALA A 210 -7.17 2.94 -0.06
C ALA A 210 -7.98 1.64 -0.05
N ILE A 211 -9.18 1.66 0.55
CA ILE A 211 -10.11 0.53 0.54
C ILE A 211 -10.52 0.17 -0.90
N ALA A 212 -10.87 1.17 -1.71
CA ALA A 212 -11.24 0.96 -3.10
C ALA A 212 -10.10 0.36 -3.93
N ILE A 213 -8.87 0.85 -3.75
CA ILE A 213 -7.67 0.29 -4.39
C ILE A 213 -7.45 -1.16 -3.95
N ALA A 214 -7.53 -1.45 -2.64
CA ALA A 214 -7.36 -2.80 -2.11
C ALA A 214 -8.39 -3.79 -2.70
N ILE A 215 -9.66 -3.38 -2.77
CA ILE A 215 -10.72 -4.18 -3.38
C ILE A 215 -10.47 -4.36 -4.89
N ALA A 216 -10.14 -3.28 -5.62
CA ALA A 216 -9.87 -3.33 -7.04
C ALA A 216 -8.67 -4.24 -7.38
N VAL A 217 -7.62 -4.22 -6.57
CA VAL A 217 -6.46 -5.12 -6.70
C VAL A 217 -6.85 -6.55 -6.40
N ARG A 218 -7.60 -6.80 -5.32
CA ARG A 218 -7.95 -8.14 -4.83
C ARG A 218 -8.88 -8.90 -5.77
N TYR A 219 -9.89 -8.23 -6.34
CA TYR A 219 -10.94 -8.84 -7.14
C TYR A 219 -10.70 -8.74 -8.65
N ALA A 220 -9.56 -8.26 -9.05
CA ALA A 220 -9.20 -8.21 -10.44
C ALA A 220 -8.74 -9.59 -10.97
N PRO A 221 -9.32 -10.09 -12.09
CA PRO A 221 -9.13 -11.46 -12.56
C PRO A 221 -7.71 -11.80 -13.02
N ASP A 222 -6.90 -10.81 -13.43
CA ASP A 222 -5.65 -11.05 -14.17
C ASP A 222 -4.34 -10.71 -13.44
N LEU A 223 -4.38 -10.40 -12.15
CA LEU A 223 -3.15 -10.10 -11.40
C LEU A 223 -2.52 -11.35 -10.80
N GLN A 224 -1.56 -11.89 -11.52
CA GLN A 224 -0.39 -12.43 -10.84
C GLN A 224 0.34 -11.24 -10.20
N PHE A 225 0.47 -11.26 -8.87
CA PHE A 225 1.22 -10.27 -8.10
C PHE A 225 2.68 -10.32 -8.57
N LYS A 226 3.02 -9.47 -9.54
CA LYS A 226 4.42 -9.25 -9.93
C LYS A 226 4.85 -7.97 -9.27
N THR A 227 5.93 -8.05 -8.50
CA THR A 227 6.60 -6.85 -7.98
C THR A 227 6.95 -5.93 -9.14
N THR A 228 6.53 -4.70 -9.04
CA THR A 228 6.81 -3.67 -10.04
C THR A 228 7.98 -2.79 -9.58
N PRO A 229 8.70 -2.11 -10.48
CA PRO A 229 9.69 -1.11 -10.07
C PRO A 229 9.14 -0.06 -9.09
N THR A 230 7.84 0.22 -9.17
CA THR A 230 7.13 1.14 -8.28
C THR A 230 7.12 0.64 -6.83
N ASP A 231 6.99 -0.68 -6.61
CA ASP A 231 7.01 -1.25 -5.25
C ASP A 231 8.37 -1.02 -4.58
N TYR A 232 9.47 -1.19 -5.33
CA TYR A 232 10.81 -0.89 -4.82
C TYR A 232 11.01 0.60 -4.55
N LEU A 233 10.50 1.48 -5.41
CA LEU A 233 10.54 2.92 -5.20
C LEU A 233 9.79 3.32 -3.94
N MET A 234 8.62 2.71 -3.69
CA MET A 234 7.82 2.96 -2.50
C MET A 234 8.55 2.53 -1.23
N VAL A 235 9.10 1.33 -1.21
CA VAL A 235 9.90 0.83 -0.07
C VAL A 235 11.09 1.75 0.17
N PHE A 236 11.81 2.14 -0.88
CA PHE A 236 12.92 3.07 -0.78
C PHE A 236 12.50 4.43 -0.22
N MET A 237 11.38 5.00 -0.68
CA MET A 237 10.86 6.27 -0.18
C MET A 237 10.51 6.21 1.31
N VAL A 238 9.88 5.13 1.78
CA VAL A 238 9.55 4.94 3.21
C VAL A 238 10.83 4.87 4.03
N ILE A 239 11.82 4.10 3.59
CA ILE A 239 13.11 3.97 4.28
C ILE A 239 13.84 5.32 4.29
N ALA A 240 13.94 6.00 3.15
CA ALA A 240 14.58 7.29 3.04
C ALA A 240 13.88 8.34 3.92
N ALA A 241 12.55 8.42 3.90
CA ALA A 241 11.80 9.33 4.75
C ALA A 241 12.05 9.07 6.24
N SER A 242 12.07 7.81 6.66
CA SER A 242 12.31 7.46 8.07
C SER A 242 13.74 7.75 8.53
N LEU A 243 14.74 7.63 7.65
CA LEU A 243 16.14 7.85 8.00
C LEU A 243 16.53 9.35 7.96
N PHE A 244 16.08 10.07 6.94
CA PHE A 244 16.52 11.46 6.70
C PHE A 244 15.68 12.52 7.40
N PHE A 245 14.41 12.23 7.71
CA PHE A 245 13.47 13.20 8.25
C PHE A 245 12.93 12.83 9.62
N GLN A 246 13.70 12.10 10.43
CA GLN A 246 13.26 11.54 11.71
C GLN A 246 12.64 12.59 12.64
N GLN A 247 13.23 13.77 12.78
CA GLN A 247 12.70 14.85 13.63
C GLN A 247 11.48 15.53 12.98
N SER A 248 11.55 15.89 11.71
CA SER A 248 10.44 16.47 10.96
C SER A 248 9.27 15.51 10.75
N PHE A 249 9.52 14.20 10.82
CA PHE A 249 8.52 13.16 10.68
C PHE A 249 7.48 13.19 11.79
N TYR A 250 7.92 13.55 13.01
CA TYR A 250 7.03 13.66 14.18
C TYR A 250 6.41 15.07 14.31
N GLU A 251 7.16 16.12 13.99
CA GLU A 251 6.71 17.50 14.18
C GLU A 251 5.73 17.99 13.10
N ASN A 252 5.84 17.48 11.86
CA ASN A 252 5.07 17.98 10.70
C ASN A 252 4.14 16.92 10.09
N ASP A 253 3.75 15.89 10.82
CA ASP A 253 2.88 14.80 10.33
C ASP A 253 3.32 14.19 8.97
N LEU A 254 4.62 14.25 8.66
CA LEU A 254 5.16 13.73 7.40
C LEU A 254 4.84 12.25 7.18
N GLY A 255 4.68 11.48 8.26
CA GLY A 255 4.21 10.09 8.19
C GLY A 255 2.86 9.96 7.49
N VAL A 256 1.93 10.87 7.79
CA VAL A 256 0.61 10.92 7.17
C VAL A 256 0.72 11.30 5.69
N VAL A 257 1.62 12.25 5.35
CA VAL A 257 1.90 12.63 3.95
C VAL A 257 2.42 11.45 3.16
N VAL A 258 3.41 10.72 3.69
CA VAL A 258 3.99 9.54 3.03
C VAL A 258 2.91 8.48 2.78
N VAL A 259 2.05 8.18 3.74
CA VAL A 259 0.94 7.23 3.56
C VAL A 259 -0.01 7.68 2.45
N LYS A 260 -0.38 8.97 2.43
CA LYS A 260 -1.24 9.53 1.36
C LYS A 260 -0.57 9.44 -0.02
N VAL A 261 0.73 9.73 -0.12
CA VAL A 261 1.52 9.60 -1.36
C VAL A 261 1.56 8.14 -1.83
N LEU A 262 1.77 7.17 -0.92
CA LEU A 262 1.76 5.75 -1.26
C LEU A 262 0.40 5.31 -1.82
N ILE A 263 -0.71 5.73 -1.19
CA ILE A 263 -2.07 5.44 -1.68
C ILE A 263 -2.25 6.00 -3.09
N MET A 264 -1.82 7.24 -3.34
CA MET A 264 -1.89 7.86 -4.67
C MET A 264 -1.06 7.11 -5.71
N PHE A 265 0.14 6.67 -5.36
CA PHE A 265 1.01 5.91 -6.26
C PHE A 265 0.38 4.58 -6.66
N TYR A 266 -0.12 3.80 -5.69
CA TYR A 266 -0.84 2.55 -5.99
C TYR A 266 -2.08 2.78 -6.85
N GLY A 267 -2.80 3.85 -6.59
CA GLY A 267 -3.96 4.23 -7.40
C GLY A 267 -3.60 4.64 -8.82
N CYS A 268 -2.57 5.47 -9.01
CA CYS A 268 -2.07 5.85 -10.34
C CYS A 268 -1.56 4.63 -11.11
N GLU A 269 -0.78 3.75 -10.47
CA GLU A 269 -0.29 2.51 -11.07
C GLU A 269 -1.44 1.59 -11.50
N LEU A 270 -2.49 1.49 -10.68
CA LEU A 270 -3.68 0.74 -11.00
C LEU A 270 -4.40 1.30 -12.25
N ILE A 271 -4.48 2.63 -12.38
CA ILE A 271 -5.07 3.28 -13.55
C ILE A 271 -4.22 3.01 -14.80
N ILE A 272 -2.89 3.20 -14.71
CA ILE A 272 -1.95 3.02 -15.83
C ILE A 272 -2.01 1.58 -16.35
N ASN A 273 -2.00 0.59 -15.46
CA ASN A 273 -1.94 -0.82 -15.84
C ASN A 273 -3.30 -1.40 -16.27
N ARG A 274 -4.41 -0.82 -15.81
CA ARG A 274 -5.78 -1.34 -16.06
C ARG A 274 -6.71 -0.32 -16.69
N GLY A 275 -6.22 0.87 -16.93
CA GLY A 275 -6.97 1.92 -17.59
C GLY A 275 -7.29 1.54 -19.02
N SER A 276 -8.48 1.92 -19.48
CA SER A 276 -8.76 2.08 -20.87
C SER A 276 -7.99 3.29 -21.42
N ARG A 277 -7.84 3.39 -22.73
CA ARG A 277 -7.24 4.57 -23.38
C ARG A 277 -7.85 5.88 -22.88
N LEU A 278 -9.18 5.89 -22.61
CA LEU A 278 -9.91 7.03 -22.10
C LEU A 278 -9.51 7.38 -20.66
N SER A 279 -9.40 6.38 -19.76
CA SER A 279 -9.06 6.64 -18.34
C SER A 279 -7.60 7.07 -18.16
N ASN A 280 -6.69 6.56 -19.00
CA ASN A 280 -5.30 6.99 -19.01
C ASN A 280 -5.21 8.42 -19.55
N GLY A 281 -5.94 8.75 -20.62
CA GLY A 281 -6.04 10.12 -21.13
C GLY A 281 -6.62 11.12 -20.12
N LEU A 282 -7.59 10.71 -19.28
CA LEU A 282 -8.10 11.55 -18.19
C LEU A 282 -7.06 11.80 -17.11
N LEU A 283 -6.26 10.79 -16.76
CA LEU A 283 -5.17 10.94 -15.80
C LEU A 283 -4.09 11.89 -16.36
N ASP A 284 -3.63 11.67 -17.59
CA ASP A 284 -2.63 12.50 -18.26
C ASP A 284 -3.10 13.96 -18.36
N PHE A 285 -4.36 14.16 -18.75
CA PHE A 285 -4.97 15.49 -18.82
C PHE A 285 -5.03 16.16 -17.44
N SER A 286 -5.45 15.43 -16.40
CA SER A 286 -5.54 15.97 -15.04
C SER A 286 -4.18 16.37 -14.50
N VAL A 287 -3.15 15.56 -14.75
CA VAL A 287 -1.75 15.87 -14.37
C VAL A 287 -1.28 17.11 -15.10
N MET A 288 -1.47 17.20 -16.43
CA MET A 288 -1.06 18.35 -17.23
C MET A 288 -1.77 19.64 -16.79
N ALA A 289 -3.08 19.58 -16.58
CA ALA A 289 -3.85 20.71 -16.11
C ALA A 289 -3.43 21.16 -14.70
N SER A 290 -3.22 20.21 -13.79
CA SER A 290 -2.78 20.50 -12.41
C SER A 290 -1.43 21.19 -12.38
N VAL A 291 -0.47 20.69 -13.12
CA VAL A 291 0.87 21.27 -13.21
C VAL A 291 0.82 22.66 -13.87
N GLY A 292 0.00 22.83 -14.91
CA GLY A 292 -0.24 24.12 -15.55
C GLY A 292 -0.84 25.15 -14.60
N ILE A 293 -1.85 24.76 -13.80
CA ILE A 293 -2.47 25.64 -12.79
C ILE A 293 -1.46 26.04 -11.71
N LEU A 294 -0.68 25.08 -11.20
CA LEU A 294 0.34 25.36 -10.18
C LEU A 294 1.44 26.29 -10.72
N GLY A 295 1.88 26.07 -11.96
CA GLY A 295 2.87 26.94 -12.63
C GLY A 295 2.35 28.39 -12.80
N MET A 296 1.11 28.56 -13.24
CA MET A 296 0.48 29.87 -13.34
C MET A 296 0.36 30.57 -11.98
N LYS A 297 -0.08 29.86 -10.95
CA LYS A 297 -0.17 30.41 -9.58
C LYS A 297 1.18 30.85 -9.04
N ALA A 298 2.23 30.08 -9.29
CA ALA A 298 3.59 30.46 -8.88
C ALA A 298 4.09 31.73 -9.57
N LEU A 299 3.72 31.95 -10.84
CA LEU A 299 4.02 33.18 -11.56
C LEU A 299 3.22 34.39 -11.06
N MET A 300 1.99 34.17 -10.59
CA MET A 300 1.12 35.24 -10.07
C MET A 300 1.45 35.63 -8.62
N SER A 301 2.10 34.75 -7.89
CA SER A 301 2.52 34.96 -6.48
C SER A 301 3.90 35.62 -6.36
N SER A 302 4.57 35.85 -7.47
CA SER A 302 5.84 36.59 -7.58
C SER A 302 5.59 38.07 -7.78
#